data_37c8e47139f2ccd73c6f7593ea9278d2
#
_entry.id   37c8e47139f2ccd73c6f7593ea9278d2
#
_cell.length_a   1.000
_cell.length_b   1.000
_cell.length_c   1.000
_cell.angle_alpha   90.00
_cell.angle_beta   90.00
_cell.angle_gamma   90.00
#
_symmetry.space_group_name_H-M   'P 1'
#
loop_
_entity.id
_entity.type
_entity.pdbx_description
1 polymer ?
#
loop_
_entity_poly.entity_id
_entity_poly.type
_entity_poly.pdbx_seq_one_letter_code
_entity_poly.pdbx_strand_id
1 'polypeptide(L)'
;MIRQTIIFIVVLIILPLNLFAKDLPVPRWVSLNAEANMRKGPSTNASIMYHYQFEGYPMEVLRQTETWRYVRDPLTGTEGWMNRILFNGSRHVITSNKDINYGYISANKNKLIAKLAYGVHGKILTCNSNWCYVSITANEETNKLYIEKKNLYGVYSHEIID
;
A
#
# COMPACT_ATOMS: atom_id res chain seq x y z
N MET A 1 -56.79 -51.47 -4.63
CA MET A 1 -56.04 -50.47 -5.44
C MET A 1 -55.11 -49.71 -4.48
N ILE A 2 -53.80 -50.09 -4.44
CA ILE A 2 -52.82 -49.46 -3.58
C ILE A 2 -52.13 -48.39 -4.40
N ARG A 3 -52.30 -47.09 -4.02
CA ARG A 3 -51.56 -45.98 -4.61
C ARG A 3 -50.15 -45.95 -4.01
N GLN A 4 -49.15 -46.26 -4.81
CA GLN A 4 -47.77 -46.02 -4.46
C GLN A 4 -47.41 -44.51 -4.65
N THR A 5 -47.13 -43.84 -3.54
CA THR A 5 -46.63 -42.46 -3.54
C THR A 5 -45.10 -42.51 -3.71
N ILE A 6 -44.60 -42.10 -4.85
CA ILE A 6 -43.17 -41.97 -5.12
C ILE A 6 -42.69 -40.64 -4.50
N ILE A 7 -41.86 -40.75 -3.42
CA ILE A 7 -41.22 -39.59 -2.81
C ILE A 7 -39.91 -39.33 -3.56
N PHE A 8 -39.85 -38.23 -4.29
CA PHE A 8 -38.60 -37.74 -4.87
C PHE A 8 -37.77 -37.04 -3.79
N ILE A 9 -36.69 -37.67 -3.38
CA ILE A 9 -35.66 -37.03 -2.48
C ILE A 9 -34.75 -36.18 -3.39
N VAL A 10 -34.91 -34.88 -3.33
CA VAL A 10 -33.96 -33.93 -3.95
C VAL A 10 -32.75 -33.81 -3.05
N VAL A 11 -31.66 -34.46 -3.42
CA VAL A 11 -30.36 -34.30 -2.73
C VAL A 11 -29.76 -32.97 -3.23
N LEU A 12 -29.83 -31.95 -2.38
CA LEU A 12 -29.19 -30.68 -2.62
C LEU A 12 -27.68 -30.83 -2.36
N ILE A 13 -26.89 -30.99 -3.41
CA ILE A 13 -25.41 -31.03 -3.31
C ILE A 13 -24.93 -29.60 -3.05
N ILE A 14 -24.66 -29.28 -1.79
CA ILE A 14 -23.98 -28.04 -1.39
C ILE A 14 -22.51 -28.22 -1.72
N LEU A 15 -22.07 -27.75 -2.89
CA LEU A 15 -20.67 -27.61 -3.24
C LEU A 15 -20.05 -26.54 -2.33
N PRO A 16 -18.97 -26.84 -1.59
CA PRO A 16 -18.28 -25.82 -0.85
C PRO A 16 -17.67 -24.80 -1.84
N LEU A 17 -18.19 -23.57 -1.85
CA LEU A 17 -17.49 -22.45 -2.49
C LEU A 17 -16.21 -22.21 -1.68
N ASN A 18 -15.11 -22.78 -2.15
CA ASN A 18 -13.79 -22.38 -1.65
C ASN A 18 -13.53 -20.93 -2.13
N LEU A 19 -13.94 -19.95 -1.33
CA LEU A 19 -13.50 -18.56 -1.47
C LEU A 19 -12.02 -18.52 -1.06
N PHE A 20 -11.14 -18.94 -1.96
CA PHE A 20 -9.73 -18.58 -1.85
C PHE A 20 -9.67 -17.06 -1.99
N ALA A 21 -9.34 -16.37 -0.91
CA ALA A 21 -8.98 -14.96 -0.99
C ALA A 21 -7.82 -14.85 -1.98
N LYS A 22 -8.10 -14.35 -3.18
CA LYS A 22 -7.11 -14.22 -4.24
C LYS A 22 -6.02 -13.28 -3.74
N ASP A 23 -4.81 -13.78 -3.59
CA ASP A 23 -3.67 -12.95 -3.23
C ASP A 23 -3.53 -11.80 -4.25
N LEU A 24 -3.35 -10.59 -3.72
CA LEU A 24 -3.13 -9.43 -4.57
C LEU A 24 -1.81 -9.60 -5.34
N PRO A 25 -1.74 -9.15 -6.60
CA PRO A 25 -0.54 -9.30 -7.41
C PRO A 25 0.67 -8.58 -6.80
N VAL A 26 1.85 -9.06 -7.12
CA VAL A 26 3.13 -8.43 -6.81
C VAL A 26 3.88 -8.13 -8.12
N PRO A 27 4.71 -7.06 -8.18
CA PRO A 27 4.96 -6.12 -7.10
C PRO A 27 3.78 -5.17 -6.85
N ARG A 28 3.67 -4.66 -5.63
CA ARG A 28 2.68 -3.63 -5.28
C ARG A 28 3.13 -2.78 -4.11
N TRP A 29 2.62 -1.55 -4.05
CA TRP A 29 2.81 -0.67 -2.91
C TRP A 29 1.78 -0.92 -1.80
N VAL A 30 2.24 -0.87 -0.56
CA VAL A 30 1.45 -0.96 0.67
C VAL A 30 1.95 0.10 1.65
N SER A 31 1.20 0.38 2.71
CA SER A 31 1.65 1.31 3.76
C SER A 31 1.58 0.65 5.13
N LEU A 32 2.52 0.96 5.99
CA LEU A 32 2.53 0.51 7.37
C LEU A 32 1.34 1.12 8.14
N ASN A 33 0.73 0.34 9.01
CA ASN A 33 -0.39 0.81 9.86
C ASN A 33 0.05 1.24 11.25
N ALA A 34 1.30 0.98 11.62
CA ALA A 34 1.92 1.31 12.90
C ALA A 34 3.44 1.10 12.84
N GLU A 35 4.11 1.19 13.96
CA GLU A 35 5.50 0.75 14.13
C GLU A 35 5.68 -0.70 13.68
N ALA A 36 6.79 -0.99 13.01
CA ALA A 36 6.99 -2.27 12.37
C ALA A 36 8.45 -2.70 12.31
N ASN A 37 8.69 -3.99 12.49
CA ASN A 37 10.01 -4.58 12.34
C ASN A 37 10.15 -5.29 10.98
N MET A 38 11.20 -4.92 10.25
CA MET A 38 11.69 -5.68 9.09
C MET A 38 12.70 -6.72 9.58
N ARG A 39 12.58 -7.96 9.10
CA ARG A 39 13.34 -9.11 9.57
C ARG A 39 14.10 -9.81 8.44
N LYS A 40 15.14 -10.57 8.80
CA LYS A 40 15.92 -11.36 7.84
C LYS A 40 15.17 -12.55 7.24
N GLY A 41 14.10 -13.02 7.89
CA GLY A 41 13.32 -14.18 7.45
C GLY A 41 11.84 -14.06 7.81
N PRO A 42 10.96 -14.89 7.22
CA PRO A 42 9.52 -14.89 7.43
C PRO A 42 9.14 -15.61 8.74
N SER A 43 9.65 -15.12 9.86
CA SER A 43 9.40 -15.66 11.20
C SER A 43 9.54 -14.57 12.26
N THR A 44 8.73 -14.64 13.30
CA THR A 44 8.85 -13.76 14.48
C THR A 44 10.17 -13.95 15.24
N ASN A 45 10.80 -15.11 15.10
CA ASN A 45 12.11 -15.42 15.69
C ASN A 45 13.29 -14.96 14.83
N ALA A 46 13.05 -14.57 13.57
CA ALA A 46 14.11 -14.06 12.71
C ALA A 46 14.62 -12.71 13.21
N SER A 47 15.94 -12.50 13.09
CA SER A 47 16.60 -11.27 13.53
C SER A 47 15.97 -10.04 12.90
N ILE A 48 15.74 -9.00 13.69
CA ILE A 48 15.30 -7.69 13.25
C ILE A 48 16.46 -7.00 12.54
N MET A 49 16.20 -6.42 11.38
CA MET A 49 17.15 -5.63 10.59
C MET A 49 16.92 -4.14 10.77
N TYR A 50 15.65 -3.73 10.75
CA TYR A 50 15.21 -2.35 10.87
C TYR A 50 13.93 -2.27 11.68
N HIS A 51 13.78 -1.15 12.39
CA HIS A 51 12.57 -0.78 13.10
C HIS A 51 12.04 0.53 12.53
N TYR A 52 10.82 0.48 12.00
CA TYR A 52 10.10 1.64 11.43
C TYR A 52 9.14 2.18 12.47
N GLN A 53 9.17 3.49 12.69
CA GLN A 53 8.39 4.16 13.74
C GLN A 53 7.20 4.97 13.20
N PHE A 54 7.02 5.00 11.87
CA PHE A 54 6.03 5.87 11.24
C PHE A 54 4.88 5.07 10.63
N GLU A 55 3.66 5.39 11.07
CA GLU A 55 2.46 5.00 10.33
C GLU A 55 2.47 5.61 8.93
N GLY A 56 1.94 4.90 7.95
CA GLY A 56 1.86 5.35 6.58
C GLY A 56 3.18 5.22 5.79
N TYR A 57 4.24 4.65 6.34
CA TYR A 57 5.47 4.45 5.59
C TYR A 57 5.23 3.49 4.41
N PRO A 58 5.45 3.91 3.13
CA PRO A 58 5.23 3.06 1.98
C PRO A 58 6.33 2.01 1.85
N MET A 59 5.92 0.78 1.54
CA MET A 59 6.78 -0.35 1.23
C MET A 59 6.38 -0.99 -0.08
N GLU A 60 7.34 -1.42 -0.87
CA GLU A 60 7.08 -2.19 -2.09
C GLU A 60 7.11 -3.68 -1.77
N VAL A 61 5.98 -4.37 -1.90
CA VAL A 61 5.90 -5.83 -1.74
C VAL A 61 6.41 -6.48 -3.03
N LEU A 62 7.49 -7.24 -2.93
CA LEU A 62 8.12 -7.94 -4.04
C LEU A 62 7.72 -9.41 -4.12
N ARG A 63 7.48 -10.04 -2.97
CA ARG A 63 7.04 -11.44 -2.83
C ARG A 63 6.15 -11.58 -1.61
N GLN A 64 5.36 -12.63 -1.56
CA GLN A 64 4.47 -12.88 -0.43
C GLN A 64 4.30 -14.37 -0.14
N THR A 65 4.04 -14.66 1.11
CA THR A 65 3.48 -15.92 1.60
C THR A 65 2.11 -15.62 2.23
N GLU A 66 1.44 -16.62 2.76
CA GLU A 66 0.17 -16.44 3.46
C GLU A 66 0.25 -15.35 4.56
N THR A 67 1.31 -15.37 5.36
CA THR A 67 1.47 -14.52 6.56
C THR A 67 2.48 -13.40 6.39
N TRP A 68 3.46 -13.52 5.50
CA TRP A 68 4.60 -12.61 5.38
C TRP A 68 4.66 -11.94 4.02
N ARG A 69 5.23 -10.72 4.00
CA ARG A 69 5.54 -9.94 2.81
C ARG A 69 7.04 -9.69 2.77
N TYR A 70 7.69 -10.03 1.65
CA TYR A 70 9.06 -9.61 1.36
C TYR A 70 8.99 -8.26 0.70
N VAL A 71 9.51 -7.25 1.37
CA VAL A 71 9.33 -5.85 0.99
C VAL A 71 10.66 -5.17 0.75
N ARG A 72 10.60 -4.07 -0.02
CA ARG A 72 11.70 -3.14 -0.25
C ARG A 72 11.35 -1.78 0.33
N ASP A 73 12.28 -1.22 1.10
CA ASP A 73 12.25 0.18 1.54
C ASP A 73 12.62 1.09 0.35
N PRO A 74 11.78 2.05 -0.03
CA PRO A 74 12.02 2.89 -1.19
C PRO A 74 13.19 3.88 -1.02
N LEU A 75 13.53 4.29 0.21
CA LEU A 75 14.58 5.28 0.44
C LEU A 75 15.97 4.65 0.51
N THR A 76 16.08 3.47 1.10
CA THR A 76 17.35 2.79 1.35
C THR A 76 17.63 1.65 0.38
N GLY A 77 16.60 1.13 -0.29
CA GLY A 77 16.67 -0.08 -1.11
C GLY A 77 16.78 -1.36 -0.30
N THR A 78 16.73 -1.28 1.03
CA THR A 78 16.84 -2.46 1.90
C THR A 78 15.63 -3.36 1.72
N GLU A 79 15.89 -4.67 1.68
CA GLU A 79 14.84 -5.69 1.52
C GLU A 79 14.80 -6.61 2.74
N GLY A 80 13.57 -7.04 3.10
CA GLY A 80 13.37 -7.95 4.21
C GLY A 80 11.92 -8.39 4.37
N TRP A 81 11.67 -9.17 5.40
CA TRP A 81 10.36 -9.74 5.69
C TRP A 81 9.61 -8.95 6.75
N MET A 82 8.34 -8.69 6.50
CA MET A 82 7.40 -8.07 7.43
C MET A 82 6.10 -8.84 7.47
N ASN A 83 5.47 -8.93 8.64
CA ASN A 83 4.19 -9.62 8.77
C ASN A 83 3.09 -8.84 8.02
N ARG A 84 2.18 -9.54 7.34
CA ARG A 84 1.09 -8.92 6.56
C ARG A 84 0.17 -8.02 7.37
N ILE A 85 0.00 -8.31 8.68
CA ILE A 85 -0.87 -7.52 9.57
C ILE A 85 -0.36 -6.11 9.82
N LEU A 86 0.91 -5.84 9.52
CA LEU A 86 1.55 -4.53 9.67
C LEU A 86 1.19 -3.55 8.53
N PHE A 87 0.40 -3.99 7.56
CA PHE A 87 0.01 -3.18 6.41
C PHE A 87 -1.51 -2.97 6.38
N ASN A 88 -1.91 -1.80 5.91
CA ASN A 88 -3.31 -1.45 5.69
C ASN A 88 -3.60 -1.06 4.23
N GLY A 89 -4.88 -0.82 3.92
CA GLY A 89 -5.31 -0.37 2.59
C GLY A 89 -5.10 1.13 2.34
N SER A 90 -4.69 1.90 3.34
CA SER A 90 -4.40 3.33 3.18
C SER A 90 -3.11 3.52 2.40
N ARG A 91 -3.14 4.28 1.31
CA ARG A 91 -1.97 4.48 0.44
C ARG A 91 -1.25 5.77 0.79
N HIS A 92 0.05 5.66 0.96
CA HIS A 92 0.93 6.79 1.24
C HIS A 92 2.09 6.84 0.23
N VAL A 93 2.69 8.01 0.14
CA VAL A 93 3.84 8.29 -0.71
C VAL A 93 4.96 8.95 0.08
N ILE A 94 6.15 8.88 -0.48
CA ILE A 94 7.33 9.62 -0.03
C ILE A 94 7.90 10.36 -1.22
N THR A 95 8.29 11.62 -1.03
CA THR A 95 8.98 12.41 -2.06
C THR A 95 10.33 11.78 -2.41
N SER A 96 10.60 11.61 -3.70
CA SER A 96 11.73 10.82 -4.23
C SER A 96 12.85 11.63 -4.86
N ASN A 97 12.63 12.91 -5.18
CA ASN A 97 13.69 13.77 -5.72
C ASN A 97 14.60 14.23 -4.57
N LYS A 98 15.91 13.94 -4.70
CA LYS A 98 16.91 14.24 -3.66
C LYS A 98 17.19 15.74 -3.49
N ASP A 99 16.92 16.54 -4.52
CA ASP A 99 17.10 18.00 -4.42
C ASP A 99 15.85 18.64 -3.80
N ILE A 100 14.86 18.95 -4.64
CA ILE A 100 13.62 19.60 -4.21
C ILE A 100 12.43 18.95 -4.92
N ASN A 101 11.37 18.70 -4.17
CA ASN A 101 10.08 18.29 -4.69
C ASN A 101 9.11 19.48 -4.59
N TYR A 102 8.31 19.68 -5.60
CA TYR A 102 7.40 20.82 -5.69
C TYR A 102 5.97 20.39 -5.48
N GLY A 103 5.27 21.13 -4.60
CA GLY A 103 3.84 20.98 -4.35
C GLY A 103 3.05 22.14 -4.92
N TYR A 104 1.97 21.86 -5.65
CA TYR A 104 1.17 22.83 -6.37
C TYR A 104 -0.28 22.83 -5.90
N ILE A 105 -0.98 23.95 -6.08
CA ILE A 105 -2.41 24.07 -5.77
C ILE A 105 -3.27 23.24 -6.74
N SER A 106 -2.75 22.94 -7.92
CA SER A 106 -3.46 22.19 -8.97
C SER A 106 -2.47 21.44 -9.88
N ALA A 107 -2.98 20.46 -10.62
CA ALA A 107 -2.21 19.58 -11.49
C ALA A 107 -1.68 20.23 -12.78
N ASN A 108 -1.78 21.54 -12.96
CA ASN A 108 -1.27 22.29 -14.12
C ASN A 108 -0.08 23.20 -13.79
N LYS A 109 0.49 23.10 -12.59
CA LYS A 109 1.63 23.90 -12.10
C LYS A 109 1.39 25.42 -12.03
N ASN A 110 0.15 25.89 -12.08
CA ASN A 110 -0.14 27.31 -12.14
C ASN A 110 0.25 28.09 -10.87
N LYS A 111 0.33 27.41 -9.73
CA LYS A 111 0.74 28.03 -8.47
C LYS A 111 1.50 27.05 -7.59
N LEU A 112 2.79 27.33 -7.39
CA LEU A 112 3.63 26.65 -6.40
C LEU A 112 3.20 27.08 -4.99
N ILE A 113 2.97 26.12 -4.11
CA ILE A 113 2.57 26.37 -2.71
C ILE A 113 3.53 25.75 -1.68
N ALA A 114 4.35 24.77 -2.09
CA ALA A 114 5.32 24.15 -1.19
C ALA A 114 6.58 23.71 -1.92
N LYS A 115 7.71 23.80 -1.22
CA LYS A 115 8.95 23.11 -1.55
C LYS A 115 9.18 22.05 -0.49
N LEU A 116 9.31 20.80 -0.91
CA LEU A 116 9.41 19.63 -0.04
C LEU A 116 10.78 19.01 -0.18
N ALA A 117 11.38 18.65 0.95
CA ALA A 117 12.62 17.89 0.99
C ALA A 117 12.41 16.45 0.46
N TYR A 118 13.51 15.73 0.25
CA TYR A 118 13.52 14.28 0.05
C TYR A 118 12.97 13.56 1.28
N GLY A 119 12.17 12.52 1.08
CA GLY A 119 11.67 11.71 2.19
C GLY A 119 10.44 12.27 2.91
N VAL A 120 9.81 13.35 2.40
CA VAL A 120 8.58 13.87 3.00
C VAL A 120 7.42 12.93 2.74
N HIS A 121 6.71 12.53 3.80
CA HIS A 121 5.59 11.62 3.78
C HIS A 121 4.26 12.32 3.49
N GLY A 122 3.36 11.66 2.78
CA GLY A 122 2.02 12.14 2.57
C GLY A 122 1.03 11.01 2.27
N LYS A 123 -0.22 11.21 2.69
CA LYS A 123 -1.32 10.29 2.37
C LYS A 123 -1.87 10.61 0.99
N ILE A 124 -2.01 9.61 0.14
CA ILE A 124 -2.66 9.77 -1.17
C ILE A 124 -4.16 10.00 -0.93
N LEU A 125 -4.69 11.03 -1.59
CA LEU A 125 -6.13 11.27 -1.70
C LEU A 125 -6.62 10.76 -3.05
N THR A 126 -5.95 11.14 -4.15
CA THR A 126 -6.21 10.62 -5.50
C THR A 126 -4.92 10.65 -6.32
N CYS A 127 -4.83 9.82 -7.37
CA CYS A 127 -3.76 9.90 -8.36
C CYS A 127 -4.32 9.67 -9.76
N ASN A 128 -4.02 10.58 -10.69
CA ASN A 128 -4.25 10.38 -12.13
C ASN A 128 -2.97 9.89 -12.83
N SER A 129 -2.90 9.99 -14.15
CA SER A 129 -1.74 9.53 -14.94
C SER A 129 -0.42 10.18 -14.53
N ASN A 130 -0.42 11.47 -14.18
CA ASN A 130 0.81 12.25 -13.98
C ASN A 130 0.94 12.86 -12.58
N TRP A 131 -0.14 12.97 -11.82
CA TRP A 131 -0.21 13.71 -10.58
C TRP A 131 -0.85 12.90 -9.48
N CYS A 132 -0.36 13.10 -8.25
CA CYS A 132 -1.08 12.70 -7.05
C CYS A 132 -1.51 13.93 -6.24
N TYR A 133 -2.76 13.94 -5.79
CA TYR A 133 -3.25 14.85 -4.76
C TYR A 133 -2.96 14.21 -3.42
N VAL A 134 -2.17 14.87 -2.60
CA VAL A 134 -1.56 14.32 -1.41
C VAL A 134 -1.85 15.21 -0.21
N SER A 135 -2.16 14.61 0.92
CA SER A 135 -2.28 15.27 2.21
C SER A 135 -0.98 15.08 3.00
N ILE A 136 -0.31 16.18 3.34
CA ILE A 136 0.94 16.20 4.11
C ILE A 136 0.68 16.94 5.41
N THR A 137 1.02 16.32 6.53
CA THR A 137 0.95 16.95 7.85
C THR A 137 2.36 17.25 8.35
N ALA A 138 2.62 18.50 8.69
CA ALA A 138 3.87 18.97 9.29
C ALA A 138 3.56 20.04 10.33
N ASN A 139 4.20 19.96 11.51
CA ASN A 139 3.98 20.91 12.62
C ASN A 139 2.49 21.11 12.97
N GLU A 140 1.74 20.00 13.03
CA GLU A 140 0.29 19.97 13.31
C GLU A 140 -0.61 20.60 12.23
N GLU A 141 -0.03 21.17 11.18
CA GLU A 141 -0.77 21.68 10.02
C GLU A 141 -0.85 20.64 8.91
N THR A 142 -2.04 20.48 8.35
CA THR A 142 -2.29 19.59 7.22
C THR A 142 -2.53 20.40 5.96
N ASN A 143 -1.66 20.20 4.99
CA ASN A 143 -1.74 20.80 3.67
C ASN A 143 -2.07 19.77 2.60
N LYS A 144 -2.94 20.11 1.66
CA LYS A 144 -3.28 19.28 0.51
C LYS A 144 -2.73 19.92 -0.74
N LEU A 145 -1.99 19.14 -1.53
CA LEU A 145 -1.29 19.67 -2.68
C LEU A 145 -1.07 18.60 -3.76
N TYR A 146 -0.82 19.05 -4.98
CA TYR A 146 -0.49 18.18 -6.11
C TYR A 146 1.01 18.03 -6.26
N ILE A 147 1.49 16.79 -6.37
CA ILE A 147 2.88 16.46 -6.66
C ILE A 147 2.92 15.61 -7.93
N GLU A 148 3.91 15.86 -8.79
CA GLU A 148 4.13 15.01 -9.97
C GLU A 148 4.46 13.58 -9.53
N LYS A 149 3.74 12.61 -10.07
CA LYS A 149 3.87 11.19 -9.72
C LYS A 149 5.30 10.66 -9.86
N LYS A 150 6.05 11.13 -10.87
CA LYS A 150 7.45 10.75 -11.08
C LYS A 150 8.40 11.12 -9.93
N ASN A 151 7.98 12.03 -9.05
CA ASN A 151 8.73 12.49 -7.88
C ASN A 151 8.25 11.81 -6.58
N LEU A 152 7.57 10.67 -6.69
CA LEU A 152 7.01 9.95 -5.57
C LEU A 152 7.38 8.46 -5.58
N TYR A 153 7.76 7.92 -4.44
CA TYR A 153 7.68 6.50 -4.13
C TYR A 153 6.33 6.21 -3.48
N GLY A 154 5.84 4.97 -3.59
CA GLY A 154 4.56 4.56 -3.03
C GLY A 154 3.42 4.47 -4.07
N VAL A 155 3.70 4.83 -5.33
CA VAL A 155 2.77 4.75 -6.45
C VAL A 155 3.52 4.43 -7.74
N TYR A 156 2.96 3.56 -8.59
CA TYR A 156 3.51 3.31 -9.93
C TYR A 156 3.00 4.31 -10.95
N SER A 157 3.78 4.52 -12.01
CA SER A 157 3.44 5.48 -13.08
C SER A 157 2.07 5.19 -13.74
N HIS A 158 1.70 3.91 -13.84
CA HIS A 158 0.45 3.46 -14.46
C HIS A 158 -0.76 3.41 -13.50
N GLU A 159 -0.56 3.53 -12.18
CA GLU A 159 -1.65 3.45 -11.22
C GLU A 159 -2.56 4.69 -11.28
N ILE A 160 -3.85 4.45 -11.21
CA ILE A 160 -4.88 5.46 -10.95
C ILE A 160 -5.48 5.13 -9.58
N ILE A 161 -5.63 6.12 -8.72
CA ILE A 161 -6.17 5.99 -7.36
C ILE A 161 -7.27 7.04 -7.19
N ASP A 162 -8.48 6.57 -6.98
CA ASP A 162 -9.69 7.39 -6.76
C ASP A 162 -9.97 7.58 -5.27
#